data_bc724b25eab343d9b17b8607f55427de
#
_entry.id   bc724b25eab343d9b17b8607f55427de
#
_cell.length_a   1.000
_cell.length_b   1.000
_cell.length_c   1.000
_cell.angle_alpha   90.00
_cell.angle_beta   90.00
_cell.angle_gamma   90.00
#
_symmetry.space_group_name_H-M   'P 1'
#
loop_
_entity.id
_entity.type
_entity.pdbx_description
1 polymer ?
#
loop_
_entity_poly.entity_id
_entity_poly.type
_entity_poly.pdbx_seq_one_letter_code
_entity_poly.pdbx_strand_id
1 'polypeptide(L)'
;KGGADFNPKGKSDGEVMRFCQSFMMELWRHIGQDCDVPAGDIGVGGREIGYMFGMYKRLQNEFQGGVLTGKGRSYGGSLIRPEATGYGLVYFAREMLATKGKSFEGTSVAISGSGNVAQFACEKVLDLGGIPVTMSDSSGWIHDPAGIDREKLDYIMDLKNNRRGRISEFAKKFDGVTFTAAGPEPTVNGLWGVNVDVALPCATQNELNGEEAKMLVANELIAIAEGANMPCTPEAVEVFQESGVLFAPG
;
A
#
# COMPACT_ATOMS: atom_id res chain seq x y z
N LYS A 1 4.39 13.26 -12.57
CA LYS A 1 4.59 11.81 -12.49
C LYS A 1 4.68 11.20 -13.89
N GLY A 2 5.38 10.07 -14.01
CA GLY A 2 5.53 9.33 -15.26
C GLY A 2 5.69 7.85 -14.97
N GLY A 3 5.85 7.05 -16.01
CA GLY A 3 6.02 5.62 -15.87
C GLY A 3 6.72 5.04 -17.11
N ALA A 4 6.92 3.74 -17.09
CA ALA A 4 7.48 3.00 -18.21
C ALA A 4 6.82 1.62 -18.30
N ASP A 5 6.75 1.10 -19.53
CA ASP A 5 6.33 -0.28 -19.78
C ASP A 5 7.48 -1.25 -19.41
N PHE A 6 7.70 -1.39 -18.13
CA PHE A 6 8.72 -2.26 -17.56
C PHE A 6 8.17 -3.02 -16.36
N ASN A 7 8.12 -4.34 -16.47
CA ASN A 7 7.70 -5.19 -15.37
C ASN A 7 8.92 -5.62 -14.53
N PRO A 8 9.12 -5.09 -13.30
CA PRO A 8 10.25 -5.47 -12.45
C PRO A 8 10.08 -6.82 -11.75
N LYS A 9 8.90 -7.47 -11.86
CA LYS A 9 8.62 -8.74 -11.19
C LYS A 9 9.55 -9.84 -11.72
N GLY A 10 10.24 -10.51 -10.81
CA GLY A 10 11.20 -11.57 -11.14
C GLY A 10 12.53 -11.07 -11.72
N LYS A 11 12.75 -9.76 -11.79
CA LYS A 11 14.02 -9.17 -12.22
C LYS A 11 14.99 -9.06 -11.04
N SER A 12 16.27 -9.29 -11.32
CA SER A 12 17.34 -9.06 -10.36
C SER A 12 17.56 -7.56 -10.09
N ASP A 13 18.19 -7.21 -8.99
CA ASP A 13 18.59 -5.85 -8.67
C ASP A 13 19.45 -5.21 -9.76
N GLY A 14 20.34 -6.00 -10.38
CA GLY A 14 21.18 -5.54 -11.49
C GLY A 14 20.37 -5.19 -12.75
N GLU A 15 19.31 -5.95 -13.06
CA GLU A 15 18.41 -5.64 -14.18
C GLU A 15 17.61 -4.38 -13.92
N VAL A 16 17.06 -4.24 -12.71
CA VAL A 16 16.32 -3.03 -12.32
C VAL A 16 17.25 -1.82 -12.30
N MET A 17 18.48 -1.95 -11.80
CA MET A 17 19.47 -0.88 -11.82
C MET A 17 19.78 -0.41 -13.25
N ARG A 18 20.02 -1.33 -14.18
CA ARG A 18 20.28 -0.99 -15.58
C ARG A 18 19.10 -0.28 -16.21
N PHE A 19 17.88 -0.74 -15.91
CA PHE A 19 16.67 -0.06 -16.37
C PHE A 19 16.59 1.39 -15.83
N CYS A 20 16.76 1.58 -14.52
CA CYS A 20 16.74 2.91 -13.89
C CYS A 20 17.83 3.84 -14.46
N GLN A 21 19.00 3.30 -14.73
CA GLN A 21 20.09 4.06 -15.34
C GLN A 21 19.77 4.46 -16.78
N SER A 22 19.24 3.53 -17.59
CA SER A 22 18.81 3.81 -18.96
C SER A 22 17.69 4.84 -19.01
N PHE A 23 16.69 4.70 -18.15
CA PHE A 23 15.59 5.65 -18.02
C PHE A 23 16.09 7.06 -17.66
N MET A 24 17.06 7.16 -16.73
CA MET A 24 17.63 8.44 -16.34
C MET A 24 18.49 9.08 -17.45
N MET A 25 19.10 8.29 -18.34
CA MET A 25 19.84 8.85 -19.49
C MET A 25 18.97 9.68 -20.42
N GLU A 26 17.68 9.41 -20.47
CA GLU A 26 16.73 10.22 -21.24
C GLU A 26 16.08 11.31 -20.37
N LEU A 27 15.75 11.01 -19.13
CA LEU A 27 14.99 11.89 -18.27
C LEU A 27 15.81 13.09 -17.72
N TRP A 28 17.11 12.92 -17.49
CA TRP A 28 17.93 13.87 -16.72
C TRP A 28 17.90 15.31 -17.28
N ARG A 29 17.70 15.49 -18.58
CA ARG A 29 17.63 16.80 -19.22
C ARG A 29 16.36 17.58 -18.91
N HIS A 30 15.35 16.92 -18.36
CA HIS A 30 14.01 17.48 -18.15
C HIS A 30 13.67 17.66 -16.67
N ILE A 31 14.58 17.31 -15.77
CA ILE A 31 14.39 17.35 -14.31
C ILE A 31 15.51 18.13 -13.63
N GLY A 32 15.24 18.61 -12.43
CA GLY A 32 16.20 19.35 -11.62
C GLY A 32 15.58 19.77 -10.30
N GLN A 33 16.42 20.20 -9.36
CA GLN A 33 15.94 20.64 -8.04
C GLN A 33 15.01 21.86 -8.09
N ASP A 34 15.13 22.69 -9.10
CA ASP A 34 14.34 23.90 -9.33
C ASP A 34 13.40 23.77 -10.54
N CYS A 35 13.22 22.59 -11.05
CA CYS A 35 12.37 22.25 -12.17
C CYS A 35 11.42 21.10 -11.77
N ASP A 36 11.31 20.05 -12.55
CA ASP A 36 10.50 18.88 -12.19
C ASP A 36 11.26 17.98 -11.24
N VAL A 37 10.68 17.68 -10.06
CA VAL A 37 11.25 16.82 -9.04
C VAL A 37 10.49 15.49 -8.98
N PRO A 38 11.00 14.40 -9.58
CA PRO A 38 10.34 13.09 -9.51
C PRO A 38 10.31 12.52 -8.09
N ALA A 39 9.29 11.71 -7.82
CA ALA A 39 9.08 11.05 -6.53
C ALA A 39 8.86 9.56 -6.71
N GLY A 40 9.02 8.80 -5.63
CA GLY A 40 8.61 7.40 -5.57
C GLY A 40 7.11 7.25 -5.77
N ASP A 41 6.71 6.14 -6.38
CA ASP A 41 5.31 5.76 -6.63
C ASP A 41 5.23 4.22 -6.77
N ILE A 42 4.17 3.69 -7.39
CA ILE A 42 3.99 2.25 -7.57
C ILE A 42 5.25 1.63 -8.19
N GLY A 43 5.83 0.65 -7.49
CA GLY A 43 7.04 -0.06 -7.92
C GLY A 43 8.35 0.74 -7.84
N VAL A 44 8.34 1.98 -7.37
CA VAL A 44 9.51 2.85 -7.27
C VAL A 44 9.72 3.26 -5.80
N GLY A 45 10.63 2.58 -5.15
CA GLY A 45 11.05 2.83 -3.77
C GLY A 45 12.46 3.39 -3.66
N GLY A 46 13.02 3.38 -2.45
CA GLY A 46 14.36 3.92 -2.16
C GLY A 46 15.47 3.29 -2.99
N ARG A 47 15.33 2.02 -3.40
CA ARG A 47 16.27 1.31 -4.29
C ARG A 47 16.33 1.96 -5.66
N GLU A 48 15.18 2.11 -6.31
CA GLU A 48 15.05 2.72 -7.64
C GLU A 48 15.49 4.18 -7.63
N ILE A 49 15.07 4.93 -6.61
CA ILE A 49 15.51 6.32 -6.40
C ILE A 49 17.03 6.39 -6.26
N GLY A 50 17.66 5.48 -5.53
CA GLY A 50 19.12 5.42 -5.40
C GLY A 50 19.83 5.18 -6.74
N TYR A 51 19.30 4.25 -7.56
CA TYR A 51 19.86 3.98 -8.89
C TYR A 51 19.71 5.17 -9.84
N MET A 52 18.55 5.83 -9.84
CA MET A 52 18.30 7.02 -10.65
C MET A 52 19.15 8.21 -10.20
N PHE A 53 19.24 8.47 -8.89
CA PHE A 53 20.07 9.55 -8.36
C PHE A 53 21.55 9.36 -8.69
N GLY A 54 22.07 8.14 -8.52
CA GLY A 54 23.47 7.82 -8.87
C GLY A 54 23.78 8.07 -10.34
N MET A 55 22.85 7.75 -11.24
CA MET A 55 23.03 8.04 -12.68
C MET A 55 22.90 9.53 -12.99
N TYR A 56 21.91 10.21 -12.43
CA TYR A 56 21.74 11.67 -12.59
C TYR A 56 22.99 12.43 -12.16
N LYS A 57 23.54 12.11 -10.97
CA LYS A 57 24.79 12.70 -10.47
C LYS A 57 25.97 12.54 -11.44
N ARG A 58 26.06 11.36 -12.09
CA ARG A 58 27.14 11.07 -13.07
C ARG A 58 26.97 11.86 -14.36
N LEU A 59 25.74 12.05 -14.82
CA LEU A 59 25.42 12.81 -16.05
C LEU A 59 25.61 14.31 -15.86
N GLN A 60 25.15 14.85 -14.74
CA GLN A 60 25.29 16.26 -14.41
C GLN A 60 26.71 16.62 -13.90
N ASN A 61 27.48 15.63 -13.45
CA ASN A 61 28.76 15.85 -12.77
C ASN A 61 28.63 16.78 -11.55
N GLU A 62 27.47 16.77 -10.89
CA GLU A 62 27.14 17.62 -9.75
C GLU A 62 26.29 16.86 -8.75
N PHE A 63 26.40 17.24 -7.46
CA PHE A 63 25.56 16.72 -6.39
C PHE A 63 24.36 17.65 -6.15
N GLN A 64 23.26 17.39 -6.85
CA GLN A 64 21.99 18.12 -6.67
C GLN A 64 21.06 17.39 -5.72
N GLY A 65 21.14 17.71 -4.44
CA GLY A 65 20.36 17.06 -3.38
C GLY A 65 18.84 17.19 -3.52
N GLY A 66 18.34 18.17 -4.31
CA GLY A 66 16.91 18.41 -4.52
C GLY A 66 16.27 17.69 -5.70
N VAL A 67 17.03 16.98 -6.55
CA VAL A 67 16.53 16.49 -7.85
C VAL A 67 15.48 15.39 -7.77
N LEU A 68 15.47 14.59 -6.72
CA LEU A 68 14.54 13.47 -6.51
C LEU A 68 14.08 13.45 -5.06
N THR A 69 12.82 13.09 -4.80
CA THR A 69 12.39 12.78 -3.44
C THR A 69 12.68 11.32 -3.10
N GLY A 70 12.55 10.93 -1.83
CA GLY A 70 12.75 9.54 -1.39
C GLY A 70 14.19 9.05 -1.39
N LYS A 71 15.17 9.99 -1.45
CA LYS A 71 16.60 9.66 -1.35
C LYS A 71 16.98 9.18 0.04
N GLY A 72 17.99 8.32 0.12
CA GLY A 72 18.62 7.95 1.38
C GLY A 72 19.37 9.14 2.02
N ARG A 73 19.52 9.12 3.34
CA ARG A 73 20.19 10.19 4.11
C ARG A 73 21.63 10.43 3.67
N SER A 74 22.34 9.38 3.24
CA SER A 74 23.73 9.46 2.79
C SER A 74 23.92 10.20 1.47
N TYR A 75 22.85 10.48 0.72
CA TYR A 75 22.91 11.20 -0.56
C TYR A 75 21.84 12.28 -0.72
N GLY A 76 21.63 13.03 0.34
CA GLY A 76 20.82 14.26 0.30
C GLY A 76 19.34 14.08 0.63
N GLY A 77 18.93 12.92 1.14
CA GLY A 77 17.58 12.69 1.62
C GLY A 77 17.36 13.18 3.05
N SER A 78 16.12 13.49 3.38
CA SER A 78 15.69 13.77 4.75
C SER A 78 15.41 12.47 5.51
N LEU A 79 15.17 12.60 6.82
CA LEU A 79 14.73 11.47 7.63
C LEU A 79 13.39 10.96 7.11
N ILE A 80 13.38 9.74 6.60
CA ILE A 80 12.17 9.09 6.13
C ILE A 80 11.30 8.71 7.32
N ARG A 81 9.99 8.86 7.13
CA ARG A 81 8.96 8.33 8.02
C ARG A 81 8.14 7.32 7.22
N PRO A 82 8.62 6.08 7.07
CA PRO A 82 7.95 5.07 6.25
C PRO A 82 6.52 4.78 6.75
N GLU A 83 6.30 4.92 8.05
CA GLU A 83 5.03 4.69 8.73
C GLU A 83 3.97 5.79 8.50
N ALA A 84 4.37 6.97 8.04
CA ALA A 84 3.52 8.17 8.12
C ALA A 84 2.15 8.02 7.45
N THR A 85 2.07 7.44 6.27
CA THR A 85 0.81 7.28 5.54
C THR A 85 -0.09 6.25 6.23
N GLY A 86 0.44 5.05 6.52
CA GLY A 86 -0.33 4.00 7.20
C GLY A 86 -0.81 4.42 8.59
N TYR A 87 0.06 5.05 9.37
CA TYR A 87 -0.31 5.55 10.70
C TYR A 87 -1.33 6.68 10.63
N GLY A 88 -1.15 7.64 9.73
CA GLY A 88 -2.06 8.75 9.54
C GLY A 88 -3.47 8.29 9.18
N LEU A 89 -3.56 7.31 8.27
CA LEU A 89 -4.81 6.64 7.92
C LEU A 89 -5.52 6.07 9.16
N VAL A 90 -4.80 5.28 9.95
CA VAL A 90 -5.40 4.60 11.12
C VAL A 90 -5.75 5.60 12.24
N TYR A 91 -4.95 6.64 12.44
CA TYR A 91 -5.30 7.71 13.37
C TYR A 91 -6.57 8.44 12.93
N PHE A 92 -6.73 8.73 11.64
CA PHE A 92 -7.97 9.33 11.14
C PHE A 92 -9.17 8.40 11.32
N ALA A 93 -9.02 7.12 10.96
CA ALA A 93 -10.07 6.11 11.17
C ALA A 93 -10.45 5.96 12.66
N ARG A 94 -9.48 6.08 13.58
CA ARG A 94 -9.73 6.10 15.03
C ARG A 94 -10.65 7.25 15.42
N GLU A 95 -10.38 8.46 14.94
CA GLU A 95 -11.22 9.63 15.22
C GLU A 95 -12.62 9.45 14.63
N MET A 96 -12.74 8.84 13.43
CA MET A 96 -14.04 8.50 12.85
C MET A 96 -14.83 7.54 13.75
N LEU A 97 -14.22 6.45 14.19
CA LEU A 97 -14.84 5.48 15.10
C LEU A 97 -15.29 6.15 16.40
N ALA A 98 -14.48 7.06 16.95
CA ALA A 98 -14.80 7.79 18.17
C ALA A 98 -16.11 8.63 18.03
N THR A 99 -16.46 9.12 16.84
CA THR A 99 -17.74 9.82 16.58
C THR A 99 -18.97 8.94 16.82
N LYS A 100 -18.79 7.61 16.73
CA LYS A 100 -19.83 6.60 17.02
C LYS A 100 -19.63 5.96 18.42
N GLY A 101 -18.72 6.48 19.25
CA GLY A 101 -18.40 5.91 20.55
C GLY A 101 -17.68 4.56 20.46
N LYS A 102 -17.03 4.27 19.36
CA LYS A 102 -16.29 3.02 19.08
C LYS A 102 -14.77 3.26 19.05
N SER A 103 -14.00 2.19 19.13
CA SER A 103 -12.53 2.20 19.02
C SER A 103 -12.06 1.02 18.17
N PHE A 104 -10.75 0.92 17.93
CA PHE A 104 -10.17 -0.26 17.29
C PHE A 104 -10.10 -1.49 18.19
N GLU A 105 -10.20 -1.35 19.51
CA GLU A 105 -10.08 -2.45 20.45
C GLU A 105 -11.07 -3.59 20.14
N GLY A 106 -10.54 -4.76 19.83
CA GLY A 106 -11.32 -5.93 19.43
C GLY A 106 -12.01 -5.85 18.06
N THR A 107 -11.76 -4.80 17.28
CA THR A 107 -12.40 -4.55 15.98
C THR A 107 -11.69 -5.33 14.88
N SER A 108 -12.46 -6.06 14.07
CA SER A 108 -11.94 -6.75 12.89
C SER A 108 -11.69 -5.80 11.72
N VAL A 109 -10.54 -5.93 11.06
CA VAL A 109 -10.11 -4.97 10.03
C VAL A 109 -9.68 -5.69 8.76
N ALA A 110 -10.33 -5.36 7.63
CA ALA A 110 -9.84 -5.75 6.31
C ALA A 110 -8.86 -4.71 5.78
N ILE A 111 -7.69 -5.15 5.35
CA ILE A 111 -6.66 -4.33 4.73
C ILE A 111 -6.32 -4.91 3.37
N SER A 112 -6.35 -4.12 2.32
CA SER A 112 -5.83 -4.49 1.01
C SER A 112 -4.38 -4.05 0.83
N GLY A 113 -3.67 -4.66 -0.12
CA GLY A 113 -2.25 -4.43 -0.30
C GLY A 113 -1.37 -5.18 0.68
N SER A 114 -0.08 -5.10 0.47
CA SER A 114 0.99 -5.60 1.34
C SER A 114 2.27 -4.76 1.18
N GLY A 115 2.12 -3.57 0.62
CA GLY A 115 3.17 -2.56 0.49
C GLY A 115 3.31 -1.70 1.75
N ASN A 116 4.02 -0.59 1.61
CA ASN A 116 4.33 0.32 2.72
C ASN A 116 3.08 0.74 3.52
N VAL A 117 2.06 1.27 2.84
CA VAL A 117 0.84 1.78 3.52
C VAL A 117 0.13 0.68 4.27
N ALA A 118 -0.09 -0.48 3.63
CA ALA A 118 -0.77 -1.62 4.23
C ALA A 118 -0.02 -2.19 5.44
N GLN A 119 1.32 -2.31 5.35
CA GLN A 119 2.15 -2.82 6.45
C GLN A 119 2.04 -1.93 7.69
N PHE A 120 2.20 -0.62 7.53
CA PHE A 120 2.13 0.32 8.65
C PHE A 120 0.69 0.59 9.13
N ALA A 121 -0.31 0.48 8.26
CA ALA A 121 -1.71 0.47 8.70
C ALA A 121 -1.99 -0.75 9.58
N CYS A 122 -1.57 -1.95 9.16
CA CYS A 122 -1.67 -3.18 9.95
C CYS A 122 -0.97 -3.05 11.30
N GLU A 123 0.26 -2.54 11.30
CA GLU A 123 1.02 -2.29 12.54
C GLU A 123 0.27 -1.38 13.50
N LYS A 124 -0.28 -0.26 13.00
CA LYS A 124 -0.98 0.69 13.85
C LYS A 124 -2.34 0.18 14.32
N VAL A 125 -3.05 -0.60 13.51
CA VAL A 125 -4.27 -1.29 13.94
C VAL A 125 -3.98 -2.22 15.10
N LEU A 126 -2.89 -3.02 15.04
CA LEU A 126 -2.44 -3.87 16.14
C LEU A 126 -2.11 -3.07 17.41
N ASP A 127 -1.42 -1.93 17.27
CA ASP A 127 -1.09 -1.04 18.41
C ASP A 127 -2.34 -0.52 19.12
N LEU A 128 -3.44 -0.36 18.40
CA LEU A 128 -4.71 0.12 18.93
C LEU A 128 -5.67 -1.00 19.36
N GLY A 129 -5.20 -2.25 19.40
CA GLY A 129 -5.97 -3.41 19.83
C GLY A 129 -6.92 -3.97 18.77
N GLY A 130 -6.83 -3.53 17.51
CA GLY A 130 -7.61 -4.08 16.39
C GLY A 130 -7.04 -5.39 15.87
N ILE A 131 -7.84 -6.10 15.09
CA ILE A 131 -7.53 -7.44 14.56
C ILE A 131 -7.53 -7.37 13.03
N PRO A 132 -6.38 -7.11 12.38
CA PRO A 132 -6.26 -7.20 10.93
C PRO A 132 -6.44 -8.64 10.49
N VAL A 133 -7.32 -8.90 9.49
CA VAL A 133 -7.64 -10.27 9.05
C VAL A 133 -7.31 -10.53 7.59
N THR A 134 -7.00 -9.51 6.80
CA THR A 134 -6.67 -9.66 5.38
C THR A 134 -5.45 -8.84 4.98
N MET A 135 -4.74 -9.31 3.97
CA MET A 135 -3.79 -8.54 3.14
C MET A 135 -3.79 -9.08 1.72
N SER A 136 -3.35 -8.29 0.76
CA SER A 136 -3.35 -8.69 -0.65
C SER A 136 -2.10 -8.23 -1.41
N ASP A 137 -1.87 -8.84 -2.56
CA ASP A 137 -1.01 -8.31 -3.61
C ASP A 137 -1.59 -8.68 -4.99
N SER A 138 -0.91 -8.34 -6.07
CA SER A 138 -1.38 -8.64 -7.42
C SER A 138 -1.50 -10.13 -7.78
N SER A 139 -1.13 -11.05 -6.88
CA SER A 139 -1.35 -12.49 -7.06
C SER A 139 -2.62 -12.99 -6.40
N GLY A 140 -3.20 -12.21 -5.50
CA GLY A 140 -4.39 -12.58 -4.73
C GLY A 140 -4.36 -12.00 -3.32
N TRP A 141 -5.14 -12.57 -2.43
CA TRP A 141 -5.29 -12.10 -1.07
C TRP A 141 -5.34 -13.26 -0.06
N ILE A 142 -5.00 -12.94 1.17
CA ILE A 142 -5.06 -13.86 2.30
C ILE A 142 -6.19 -13.45 3.25
N HIS A 143 -6.78 -14.45 3.89
CA HIS A 143 -7.66 -14.28 5.03
C HIS A 143 -7.16 -15.13 6.19
N ASP A 144 -6.91 -14.50 7.30
CA ASP A 144 -6.53 -15.09 8.56
C ASP A 144 -7.63 -14.85 9.60
N PRO A 145 -8.54 -15.81 9.83
CA PRO A 145 -9.62 -15.63 10.80
C PRO A 145 -9.17 -15.42 12.24
N ALA A 146 -7.94 -15.86 12.57
CA ALA A 146 -7.35 -15.68 13.90
C ALA A 146 -6.71 -14.30 14.07
N GLY A 147 -6.57 -13.56 12.98
CA GLY A 147 -5.90 -12.26 12.92
C GLY A 147 -4.40 -12.34 12.63
N ILE A 148 -3.92 -11.31 11.95
CA ILE A 148 -2.50 -11.09 11.69
C ILE A 148 -1.92 -10.39 12.92
N ASP A 149 -1.10 -11.11 13.69
CA ASP A 149 -0.38 -10.57 14.84
C ASP A 149 0.99 -9.98 14.45
N ARG A 150 1.81 -9.60 15.43
CA ARG A 150 3.14 -9.01 15.20
C ARG A 150 4.10 -9.97 14.48
N GLU A 151 4.15 -11.24 14.87
CA GLU A 151 5.01 -12.23 14.23
C GLU A 151 4.64 -12.42 12.76
N LYS A 152 3.36 -12.50 12.49
CA LYS A 152 2.82 -12.63 11.14
C LYS A 152 3.09 -11.37 10.30
N LEU A 153 2.95 -10.18 10.89
CA LEU A 153 3.27 -8.92 10.22
C LEU A 153 4.77 -8.83 9.89
N ASP A 154 5.65 -9.18 10.84
CA ASP A 154 7.10 -9.20 10.63
C ASP A 154 7.49 -10.14 9.48
N TYR A 155 6.83 -11.30 9.38
CA TYR A 155 7.00 -12.21 8.26
C TYR A 155 6.57 -11.58 6.92
N ILE A 156 5.43 -10.87 6.89
CA ILE A 156 4.97 -10.16 5.68
C ILE A 156 5.96 -9.07 5.29
N MET A 157 6.45 -8.29 6.26
CA MET A 157 7.43 -7.24 6.02
C MET A 157 8.73 -7.81 5.43
N ASP A 158 9.27 -8.88 6.00
CA ASP A 158 10.43 -9.57 5.45
C ASP A 158 10.16 -10.13 4.04
N LEU A 159 9.03 -10.82 3.87
CA LEU A 159 8.62 -11.38 2.58
C LEU A 159 8.55 -10.33 1.48
N LYS A 160 7.95 -9.17 1.77
CA LYS A 160 7.71 -8.13 0.76
C LYS A 160 8.92 -7.23 0.55
N ASN A 161 9.60 -6.82 1.63
CA ASN A 161 10.63 -5.79 1.57
C ASN A 161 12.02 -6.38 1.24
N ASN A 162 12.33 -7.57 1.75
CA ASN A 162 13.64 -8.21 1.57
C ASN A 162 13.60 -9.29 0.49
N ARG A 163 12.70 -10.28 0.63
CA ARG A 163 12.62 -11.42 -0.29
C ARG A 163 11.83 -11.12 -1.58
N ARG A 164 10.99 -10.06 -1.57
CA ARG A 164 10.13 -9.67 -2.70
C ARG A 164 9.20 -10.78 -3.19
N GLY A 165 8.80 -11.64 -2.25
CA GLY A 165 7.92 -12.76 -2.47
C GLY A 165 6.46 -12.36 -2.65
N ARG A 166 5.61 -13.37 -2.81
CA ARG A 166 4.17 -13.20 -2.99
C ARG A 166 3.42 -13.50 -1.70
N ILE A 167 2.29 -12.79 -1.50
CA ILE A 167 1.47 -12.96 -0.31
C ILE A 167 0.96 -14.40 -0.15
N SER A 168 0.88 -15.16 -1.24
CA SER A 168 0.53 -16.59 -1.22
C SER A 168 1.49 -17.47 -0.39
N GLU A 169 2.73 -17.01 -0.17
CA GLU A 169 3.70 -17.72 0.66
C GLU A 169 3.33 -17.67 2.14
N PHE A 170 2.61 -16.63 2.56
CA PHE A 170 2.11 -16.48 3.92
C PHE A 170 1.16 -17.63 4.30
N ALA A 171 0.20 -17.94 3.43
CA ALA A 171 -0.74 -19.05 3.68
C ALA A 171 -0.08 -20.43 3.67
N LYS A 172 1.13 -20.57 3.11
CA LYS A 172 1.93 -21.79 3.20
C LYS A 172 2.72 -21.90 4.51
N LYS A 173 2.94 -20.75 5.17
CA LYS A 173 3.75 -20.66 6.40
C LYS A 173 2.89 -20.78 7.65
N PHE A 174 1.68 -20.25 7.65
CA PHE A 174 0.82 -20.16 8.81
C PHE A 174 -0.45 -21.01 8.61
N ASP A 175 -0.70 -21.90 9.54
CA ASP A 175 -1.89 -22.77 9.52
C ASP A 175 -3.17 -21.93 9.76
N GLY A 176 -4.27 -22.38 9.15
CA GLY A 176 -5.58 -21.73 9.27
C GLY A 176 -5.76 -20.49 8.36
N VAL A 177 -4.71 -20.03 7.68
CA VAL A 177 -4.78 -18.95 6.70
C VAL A 177 -5.18 -19.49 5.35
N THR A 178 -6.13 -18.81 4.69
CA THR A 178 -6.50 -19.12 3.32
C THR A 178 -5.87 -18.14 2.35
N PHE A 179 -5.55 -18.60 1.15
CA PHE A 179 -5.14 -17.77 0.01
C PHE A 179 -6.11 -17.93 -1.14
N THR A 180 -6.64 -16.84 -1.63
CA THR A 180 -7.46 -16.78 -2.84
C THR A 180 -6.68 -16.09 -3.94
N ALA A 181 -6.46 -16.77 -5.06
CA ALA A 181 -5.76 -16.19 -6.20
C ALA A 181 -6.58 -15.06 -6.83
N ALA A 182 -5.89 -14.05 -7.35
CA ALA A 182 -6.53 -12.99 -8.12
C ALA A 182 -7.25 -13.57 -9.34
N GLY A 183 -8.48 -13.14 -9.57
CA GLY A 183 -9.23 -13.47 -10.77
C GLY A 183 -8.67 -12.78 -12.01
N PRO A 184 -9.14 -13.15 -13.21
CA PRO A 184 -8.76 -12.50 -14.46
C PRO A 184 -9.20 -11.01 -14.52
N GLU A 185 -10.24 -10.65 -13.79
CA GLU A 185 -10.72 -9.26 -13.65
C GLU A 185 -10.19 -8.65 -12.36
N PRO A 186 -9.63 -7.44 -12.40
CA PRO A 186 -9.03 -6.79 -11.24
C PRO A 186 -10.04 -6.34 -10.17
N THR A 187 -11.34 -6.44 -10.43
CA THR A 187 -12.39 -5.71 -9.71
C THR A 187 -13.24 -6.55 -8.75
N VAL A 188 -13.08 -7.86 -8.66
CA VAL A 188 -13.81 -8.70 -7.69
C VAL A 188 -12.80 -9.53 -6.90
N ASN A 189 -12.24 -8.92 -5.93
CA ASN A 189 -11.17 -9.53 -5.13
C ASN A 189 -11.68 -10.56 -4.12
N GLY A 190 -12.98 -10.58 -3.81
CA GLY A 190 -13.51 -11.40 -2.71
C GLY A 190 -13.03 -10.97 -1.32
N LEU A 191 -11.94 -10.21 -1.23
CA LEU A 191 -11.42 -9.64 0.02
C LEU A 191 -12.47 -8.80 0.73
N TRP A 192 -13.19 -7.97 -0.03
CA TRP A 192 -14.22 -7.08 0.49
C TRP A 192 -15.53 -7.81 0.85
N GLY A 193 -15.62 -9.10 0.57
CA GLY A 193 -16.71 -9.98 1.04
C GLY A 193 -16.50 -10.54 2.44
N VAL A 194 -15.31 -10.38 3.02
CA VAL A 194 -15.02 -10.80 4.40
C VAL A 194 -15.81 -9.91 5.36
N ASN A 195 -16.50 -10.54 6.32
CA ASN A 195 -17.24 -9.80 7.34
C ASN A 195 -16.25 -9.15 8.33
N VAL A 196 -16.20 -7.82 8.32
CA VAL A 196 -15.30 -7.00 9.15
C VAL A 196 -15.98 -5.71 9.60
N ASP A 197 -15.50 -5.15 10.69
CA ASP A 197 -15.99 -3.89 11.23
C ASP A 197 -15.44 -2.67 10.49
N VAL A 198 -14.19 -2.73 10.04
CA VAL A 198 -13.47 -1.63 9.37
C VAL A 198 -12.77 -2.11 8.11
N ALA A 199 -12.83 -1.30 7.06
CA ALA A 199 -12.11 -1.53 5.81
C ALA A 199 -11.07 -0.44 5.56
N LEU A 200 -9.85 -0.84 5.21
CA LEU A 200 -8.72 0.05 4.89
C LEU A 200 -8.16 -0.31 3.51
N PRO A 201 -8.69 0.26 2.43
CA PRO A 201 -8.14 0.06 1.08
C PRO A 201 -6.77 0.73 0.95
N CYS A 202 -5.70 -0.07 0.86
CA CYS A 202 -4.30 0.37 0.91
C CYS A 202 -3.45 -0.11 -0.28
N ALA A 203 -4.08 -0.64 -1.35
CA ALA A 203 -3.33 -1.21 -2.48
C ALA A 203 -3.20 -0.23 -3.64
N THR A 204 -4.29 0.05 -4.37
CA THR A 204 -4.22 0.85 -5.59
C THR A 204 -5.55 1.52 -5.90
N GLN A 205 -5.55 2.44 -6.88
CA GLN A 205 -6.78 3.07 -7.35
C GLN A 205 -7.78 2.04 -7.91
N ASN A 206 -9.06 2.33 -7.77
CA ASN A 206 -10.19 1.56 -8.29
C ASN A 206 -10.18 0.07 -7.89
N GLU A 207 -9.67 -0.23 -6.71
CA GLU A 207 -9.62 -1.59 -6.18
C GLU A 207 -10.91 -2.06 -5.50
N LEU A 208 -11.86 -1.15 -5.24
CA LEU A 208 -13.14 -1.40 -4.60
C LEU A 208 -14.26 -0.77 -5.42
N ASN A 209 -15.11 -1.61 -5.99
CA ASN A 209 -16.22 -1.18 -6.85
C ASN A 209 -17.56 -1.13 -6.10
N GLY A 210 -18.64 -0.67 -6.78
CA GLY A 210 -19.96 -0.52 -6.18
C GLY A 210 -20.57 -1.81 -5.66
N GLU A 211 -20.33 -2.96 -6.29
CA GLU A 211 -20.83 -4.26 -5.81
C GLU A 211 -20.10 -4.70 -4.54
N GLU A 212 -18.79 -4.53 -4.48
CA GLU A 212 -18.00 -4.80 -3.29
C GLU A 212 -18.38 -3.86 -2.13
N ALA A 213 -18.68 -2.60 -2.42
CA ALA A 213 -19.21 -1.65 -1.43
C ALA A 213 -20.55 -2.11 -0.85
N LYS A 214 -21.47 -2.60 -1.69
CA LYS A 214 -22.74 -3.18 -1.24
C LYS A 214 -22.53 -4.41 -0.35
N MET A 215 -21.53 -5.27 -0.66
CA MET A 215 -21.19 -6.41 0.17
C MET A 215 -20.72 -5.97 1.56
N LEU A 216 -19.83 -4.98 1.63
CA LEU A 216 -19.35 -4.42 2.90
C LEU A 216 -20.48 -3.81 3.72
N VAL A 217 -21.36 -3.06 3.09
CA VAL A 217 -22.56 -2.47 3.76
C VAL A 217 -23.50 -3.57 4.27
N ALA A 218 -23.74 -4.61 3.47
CA ALA A 218 -24.56 -5.75 3.88
C ALA A 218 -23.97 -6.54 5.04
N ASN A 219 -22.64 -6.51 5.18
CA ASN A 219 -21.89 -7.09 6.30
C ASN A 219 -21.79 -6.15 7.52
N GLU A 220 -22.59 -5.09 7.56
CA GLU A 220 -22.66 -4.13 8.68
C GLU A 220 -21.35 -3.38 8.95
N LEU A 221 -20.58 -3.06 7.90
CA LEU A 221 -19.34 -2.28 8.01
C LEU A 221 -19.61 -0.96 8.78
N ILE A 222 -18.74 -0.66 9.75
CA ILE A 222 -18.84 0.57 10.55
C ILE A 222 -18.16 1.74 9.87
N ALA A 223 -16.94 1.51 9.37
CA ALA A 223 -16.11 2.54 8.78
C ALA A 223 -15.23 2.02 7.64
N ILE A 224 -15.01 2.87 6.67
CA ILE A 224 -13.99 2.70 5.63
C ILE A 224 -13.16 3.98 5.53
N ALA A 225 -11.84 3.84 5.49
CA ALA A 225 -10.92 4.94 5.28
C ALA A 225 -9.89 4.57 4.20
N GLU A 226 -9.75 5.43 3.22
CA GLU A 226 -8.89 5.20 2.06
C GLU A 226 -7.43 5.48 2.36
N GLY A 227 -6.57 4.48 2.22
CA GLY A 227 -5.12 4.58 2.38
C GLY A 227 -4.36 4.69 1.06
N ALA A 228 -4.97 4.22 -0.02
CA ALA A 228 -4.49 4.42 -1.39
C ALA A 228 -5.13 5.68 -2.00
N ASN A 229 -4.59 6.16 -3.11
CA ASN A 229 -5.19 7.26 -3.86
C ASN A 229 -6.42 6.75 -4.63
N MET A 230 -7.63 7.27 -4.33
CA MET A 230 -8.94 6.90 -4.90
C MET A 230 -9.12 5.38 -5.10
N PRO A 231 -9.03 4.57 -4.05
CA PRO A 231 -9.21 3.13 -4.17
C PRO A 231 -10.67 2.74 -4.45
N CYS A 232 -11.64 3.53 -3.98
CA CYS A 232 -13.05 3.32 -4.27
C CYS A 232 -13.42 3.96 -5.61
N THR A 233 -14.23 3.24 -6.42
CA THR A 233 -14.84 3.83 -7.61
C THR A 233 -15.93 4.84 -7.22
N PRO A 234 -16.34 5.77 -8.10
CA PRO A 234 -17.43 6.70 -7.81
C PRO A 234 -18.70 6.01 -7.31
N GLU A 235 -19.07 4.87 -7.91
CA GLU A 235 -20.23 4.08 -7.53
C GLU A 235 -20.10 3.51 -6.11
N ALA A 236 -18.88 3.11 -5.72
CA ALA A 236 -18.63 2.63 -4.36
C ALA A 236 -18.75 3.76 -3.34
N VAL A 237 -18.26 4.96 -3.67
CA VAL A 237 -18.37 6.15 -2.82
C VAL A 237 -19.84 6.51 -2.60
N GLU A 238 -20.69 6.50 -3.65
CA GLU A 238 -22.12 6.74 -3.54
C GLU A 238 -22.79 5.74 -2.57
N VAL A 239 -22.49 4.44 -2.70
CA VAL A 239 -23.00 3.40 -1.81
C VAL A 239 -22.66 3.68 -0.34
N PHE A 240 -21.41 4.05 -0.04
CA PHE A 240 -21.00 4.35 1.34
C PHE A 240 -21.68 5.62 1.87
N GLN A 241 -21.77 6.68 1.07
CA GLN A 241 -22.44 7.93 1.47
C GLN A 241 -23.93 7.73 1.77
N GLU A 242 -24.61 6.90 1.00
CA GLU A 242 -26.05 6.62 1.19
C GLU A 242 -26.32 5.65 2.36
N SER A 243 -25.36 4.77 2.70
CA SER A 243 -25.56 3.73 3.72
C SER A 243 -25.41 4.22 5.16
N GLY A 244 -24.80 5.39 5.38
CA GLY A 244 -24.46 5.88 6.73
C GLY A 244 -23.22 5.22 7.35
N VAL A 245 -22.45 4.42 6.58
CA VAL A 245 -21.09 3.98 6.92
C VAL A 245 -20.20 5.22 7.04
N LEU A 246 -19.30 5.23 8.01
CA LEU A 246 -18.30 6.29 8.12
C LEU A 246 -17.31 6.15 6.95
N PHE A 247 -17.28 7.12 6.06
CA PHE A 247 -16.40 7.12 4.88
C PHE A 247 -15.40 8.26 4.94
N ALA A 248 -14.11 7.94 4.74
CA ALA A 248 -13.04 8.92 4.58
C ALA A 248 -12.33 8.71 3.25
N PRO A 249 -12.36 9.69 2.32
CA PRO A 249 -11.62 9.63 1.07
C PRO A 249 -10.10 9.74 1.29
N GLY A 250 -9.31 9.18 0.35
CA GLY A 250 -7.85 9.27 0.28
C GLY A 250 -7.33 10.60 -0.26
#